data_1d93cd90ba70d5f2a6dd81aaacc7ee91
#
_entry.id   1d93cd90ba70d5f2a6dd81aaacc7ee91
#
_cell.length_a   1.000
_cell.length_b   1.000
_cell.length_c   1.000
_cell.angle_alpha   90.00
_cell.angle_beta   90.00
_cell.angle_gamma   90.00
#
_symmetry.space_group_name_H-M   'P 1'
#
loop_
_entity.id
_entity.type
_entity.pdbx_description
1 polymer ?
#
loop_
_entity_poly.entity_id
_entity_poly.type
_entity_poly.pdbx_seq_one_letter_code
_entity_poly.pdbx_strand_id
1 'polypeptide(L)'
;MSDENGVGSQVESFLSDNCPPMGIYETLYAFRDAFGSFMGTEGTHPWSQGFPLTTPLEEFGGPPLPDSVDVSWQDRFYPKAWGHPELRDAIVDFYNSRYGSTITPENVMVFAGGRPGIYTVMAFLKEHVRVRIGSIEWPAYLDILTQTDTEYETVPFTKENGFHPANSEYFDRTGVSEGTSLMPVISNPQNPSGQTRSGEELRELIGMAEQPGNGILLDEAYEMFH
;
A
#
# COMPACT_ATOMS: atom_id res chain seq x y z
N MET A 1 33.83 28.05 -41.02
CA MET A 1 34.06 28.47 -39.66
C MET A 1 32.85 29.27 -39.24
N SER A 2 31.89 28.63 -38.61
CA SER A 2 30.74 29.26 -38.01
C SER A 2 30.53 28.54 -36.64
N ASP A 3 30.94 29.24 -35.59
CA ASP A 3 30.71 28.83 -34.19
C ASP A 3 29.23 28.96 -33.91
N GLU A 4 28.55 27.83 -33.89
CA GLU A 4 27.21 27.71 -33.26
C GLU A 4 27.40 27.32 -31.81
N ASN A 5 27.75 28.29 -30.97
CA ASN A 5 27.57 28.18 -29.53
C ASN A 5 26.08 28.39 -29.20
N GLY A 6 25.32 27.36 -29.37
CA GLY A 6 23.98 27.28 -28.80
C GLY A 6 24.07 27.15 -27.29
N VAL A 7 24.07 28.28 -26.59
CA VAL A 7 23.79 28.32 -25.15
C VAL A 7 22.31 28.03 -24.97
N GLY A 8 21.97 26.73 -25.00
CA GLY A 8 20.69 26.28 -24.46
C GLY A 8 20.70 26.61 -22.95
N SER A 9 19.91 27.60 -22.55
CA SER A 9 19.65 27.81 -21.14
C SER A 9 19.08 26.51 -20.59
N GLN A 10 19.87 25.80 -19.79
CA GLN A 10 19.34 24.72 -18.99
C GLN A 10 18.32 25.38 -18.05
N VAL A 11 17.05 25.18 -18.33
CA VAL A 11 16.01 25.54 -17.37
C VAL A 11 16.20 24.62 -16.17
N GLU A 12 16.59 25.20 -15.04
CA GLU A 12 16.71 24.47 -13.80
C GLU A 12 15.36 23.80 -13.49
N SER A 13 15.38 22.50 -13.22
CA SER A 13 14.16 21.76 -12.87
C SER A 13 13.66 22.21 -11.49
N PHE A 14 12.39 22.56 -11.41
CA PHE A 14 11.72 22.80 -10.13
C PHE A 14 11.23 21.52 -9.45
N LEU A 15 11.41 20.38 -10.11
CA LEU A 15 11.05 19.08 -9.55
C LEU A 15 12.21 18.56 -8.70
N SER A 16 11.88 17.84 -7.65
CA SER A 16 12.87 17.16 -6.81
C SER A 16 13.65 16.14 -7.63
N ASP A 17 14.97 16.13 -7.47
CA ASP A 17 15.83 15.08 -8.03
C ASP A 17 15.71 13.75 -7.27
N ASN A 18 15.08 13.78 -6.10
CA ASN A 18 14.85 12.61 -5.26
C ASN A 18 13.57 11.87 -5.70
N CYS A 19 13.55 11.45 -6.96
CA CYS A 19 12.48 10.61 -7.48
C CYS A 19 12.85 9.13 -7.23
N PRO A 20 12.02 8.37 -6.51
CA PRO A 20 12.25 6.95 -6.36
C PRO A 20 12.19 6.27 -7.73
N PRO A 21 12.90 5.14 -7.92
CA PRO A 21 12.80 4.35 -9.13
C PRO A 21 11.35 3.95 -9.41
N MET A 22 11.02 3.73 -10.68
CA MET A 22 9.65 3.37 -11.07
C MET A 22 9.20 1.99 -10.56
N GLY A 23 10.09 1.25 -9.88
CA GLY A 23 9.80 -0.01 -9.25
C GLY A 23 9.31 -1.06 -10.27
N ILE A 24 8.05 -1.49 -10.13
CA ILE A 24 7.50 -2.52 -11.01
C ILE A 24 7.46 -2.11 -12.49
N TYR A 25 7.34 -0.83 -12.80
CA TYR A 25 7.35 -0.36 -14.19
C TYR A 25 8.71 -0.54 -14.85
N GLU A 26 9.82 -0.42 -14.12
CA GLU A 26 11.15 -0.73 -14.64
C GLU A 26 11.23 -2.21 -15.04
N THR A 27 10.70 -3.11 -14.22
CA THR A 27 10.63 -4.53 -14.54
C THR A 27 9.77 -4.79 -15.78
N LEU A 28 8.61 -4.13 -15.90
CA LEU A 28 7.72 -4.24 -17.06
C LEU A 28 8.41 -3.78 -18.37
N TYR A 29 9.09 -2.65 -18.30
CA TYR A 29 9.79 -2.11 -19.48
C TYR A 29 11.03 -2.95 -19.82
N ALA A 30 11.80 -3.37 -18.83
CA ALA A 30 12.95 -4.26 -19.03
C ALA A 30 12.51 -5.60 -19.68
N PHE A 31 11.40 -6.16 -19.24
CA PHE A 31 10.83 -7.37 -19.84
C PHE A 31 10.45 -7.14 -21.32
N ARG A 32 9.71 -6.04 -21.61
CA ARG A 32 9.35 -5.66 -22.97
C ARG A 32 10.59 -5.48 -23.86
N ASP A 33 11.59 -4.80 -23.37
CA ASP A 33 12.80 -4.50 -24.13
C ASP A 33 13.64 -5.76 -24.40
N ALA A 34 13.61 -6.73 -23.47
CA ALA A 34 14.31 -8.01 -23.65
C ALA A 34 13.56 -9.01 -24.54
N PHE A 35 12.23 -9.02 -24.50
CA PHE A 35 11.42 -10.06 -25.15
C PHE A 35 10.49 -9.54 -26.25
N GLY A 36 10.43 -8.25 -26.48
CA GLY A 36 9.60 -7.61 -27.53
C GLY A 36 8.11 -7.55 -27.21
N SER A 37 7.67 -7.99 -26.00
CA SER A 37 6.28 -7.96 -25.56
C SER A 37 6.20 -7.70 -24.07
N PHE A 38 5.07 -7.15 -23.60
CA PHE A 38 4.85 -6.99 -22.17
C PHE A 38 4.55 -8.35 -21.50
N MET A 39 4.96 -8.47 -20.24
CA MET A 39 4.58 -9.63 -19.43
C MET A 39 3.05 -9.68 -19.27
N GLY A 40 2.51 -10.90 -19.26
CA GLY A 40 1.06 -11.14 -19.28
C GLY A 40 0.46 -11.24 -20.68
N THR A 41 1.23 -10.98 -21.75
CA THR A 41 0.84 -11.28 -23.13
C THR A 41 0.81 -12.79 -23.34
N GLU A 42 -0.05 -13.29 -24.25
CA GLU A 42 -0.13 -14.70 -24.59
C GLU A 42 1.27 -15.31 -24.89
N GLY A 43 1.56 -16.44 -24.28
CA GLY A 43 2.86 -17.12 -24.41
C GLY A 43 3.95 -16.62 -23.45
N THR A 44 3.66 -15.64 -22.60
CA THR A 44 4.59 -15.20 -21.53
C THR A 44 4.21 -15.84 -20.19
N HIS A 45 5.23 -16.15 -19.39
CA HIS A 45 5.06 -16.73 -18.04
C HIS A 45 5.85 -15.91 -17.02
N PRO A 46 5.39 -14.69 -16.68
CA PRO A 46 6.11 -13.80 -15.77
C PRO A 46 5.99 -14.30 -14.33
N TRP A 47 7.15 -14.62 -13.74
CA TRP A 47 7.23 -15.01 -12.33
C TRP A 47 7.68 -13.83 -11.43
N SER A 48 7.95 -12.69 -12.05
CA SER A 48 8.43 -11.48 -11.37
C SER A 48 7.32 -10.61 -10.83
N GLN A 49 6.08 -10.84 -11.24
CA GLN A 49 4.91 -10.08 -10.79
C GLN A 49 3.74 -11.02 -10.55
N GLY A 50 3.16 -10.97 -9.35
CA GLY A 50 1.92 -11.66 -9.02
C GLY A 50 0.70 -10.78 -9.33
N PHE A 51 -0.36 -11.41 -9.83
CA PHE A 51 -1.68 -10.81 -9.93
C PHE A 51 -2.68 -11.70 -9.21
N PRO A 52 -3.64 -11.13 -8.45
CA PRO A 52 -4.74 -11.92 -7.96
C PRO A 52 -5.50 -12.51 -9.15
N LEU A 53 -5.88 -13.79 -9.05
CA LEU A 53 -6.75 -14.42 -10.04
C LEU A 53 -8.15 -13.81 -9.91
N THR A 54 -8.44 -12.86 -10.78
CA THR A 54 -9.75 -12.20 -10.84
C THR A 54 -10.66 -12.82 -11.90
N THR A 55 -10.16 -13.80 -12.64
CA THR A 55 -10.93 -14.58 -13.59
C THR A 55 -11.57 -15.78 -12.90
N PRO A 56 -12.65 -16.18 -13.38
CA PRO A 56 -13.88 -15.47 -13.62
C PRO A 56 -14.75 -15.60 -12.39
N LEU A 57 -15.09 -14.50 -11.77
CA LEU A 57 -16.06 -14.47 -10.66
C LEU A 57 -17.30 -15.33 -10.97
N GLU A 58 -17.70 -15.41 -12.25
CA GLU A 58 -18.80 -16.23 -12.73
C GLU A 58 -18.56 -17.74 -12.55
N GLU A 59 -17.34 -18.26 -12.79
CA GLU A 59 -17.01 -19.68 -12.55
C GLU A 59 -17.11 -20.05 -11.08
N PHE A 60 -16.89 -19.09 -10.19
CA PHE A 60 -17.01 -19.27 -8.74
C PHE A 60 -18.37 -18.83 -8.18
N GLY A 61 -19.36 -18.56 -9.07
CA GLY A 61 -20.72 -18.18 -8.67
C GLY A 61 -20.84 -16.73 -8.19
N GLY A 62 -19.88 -15.89 -8.48
CA GLY A 62 -19.96 -14.45 -8.25
C GLY A 62 -20.89 -13.77 -9.27
N PRO A 63 -21.46 -12.60 -8.96
CA PRO A 63 -22.24 -11.85 -9.93
C PRO A 63 -21.33 -11.36 -11.07
N PRO A 64 -21.83 -11.33 -12.33
CA PRO A 64 -21.08 -10.75 -13.43
C PRO A 64 -20.76 -9.29 -13.13
N LEU A 65 -19.55 -8.87 -13.50
CA LEU A 65 -19.21 -7.44 -13.46
C LEU A 65 -20.06 -6.71 -14.51
N PRO A 66 -20.58 -5.52 -14.19
CA PRO A 66 -21.33 -4.74 -15.17
C PRO A 66 -20.42 -4.30 -16.33
N ASP A 67 -20.88 -4.49 -17.57
CA ASP A 67 -20.16 -4.05 -18.76
C ASP A 67 -20.08 -2.52 -18.88
N SER A 68 -20.98 -1.82 -18.19
CA SER A 68 -21.04 -0.36 -18.17
C SER A 68 -21.60 0.15 -16.85
N VAL A 69 -21.20 1.35 -16.49
CA VAL A 69 -21.74 2.09 -15.35
C VAL A 69 -22.38 3.37 -15.86
N ASP A 70 -23.64 3.58 -15.52
CA ASP A 70 -24.34 4.79 -15.86
C ASP A 70 -23.76 5.97 -15.08
N VAL A 71 -23.38 7.02 -15.79
CA VAL A 71 -22.87 8.27 -15.21
C VAL A 71 -23.90 9.37 -15.43
N SER A 72 -24.50 9.83 -14.34
CA SER A 72 -25.43 10.93 -14.34
C SER A 72 -24.72 12.30 -14.35
N TRP A 73 -25.46 13.37 -14.53
CA TRP A 73 -24.88 14.71 -14.44
C TRP A 73 -24.47 15.07 -13.00
N GLN A 74 -25.08 14.46 -11.97
CA GLN A 74 -24.70 14.62 -10.56
C GLN A 74 -23.32 14.05 -10.26
N ASP A 75 -22.92 12.99 -10.96
CA ASP A 75 -21.60 12.35 -10.78
C ASP A 75 -20.44 13.22 -11.29
N ARG A 76 -20.76 14.34 -11.96
CA ARG A 76 -19.79 15.32 -12.45
C ARG A 76 -19.47 16.43 -11.45
N PHE A 77 -20.16 16.46 -10.31
CA PHE A 77 -19.84 17.40 -9.24
C PHE A 77 -18.60 16.96 -8.45
N TYR A 78 -18.02 17.91 -7.74
CA TYR A 78 -16.94 17.61 -6.81
C TYR A 78 -17.42 16.60 -5.76
N PRO A 79 -16.68 15.49 -5.58
CA PRO A 79 -16.97 14.53 -4.51
C PRO A 79 -16.78 15.19 -3.15
N LYS A 80 -17.39 14.61 -2.12
CA LYS A 80 -17.07 14.98 -0.75
C LYS A 80 -15.63 14.57 -0.42
N ALA A 81 -14.95 15.36 0.39
CA ALA A 81 -13.54 15.13 0.73
C ALA A 81 -13.26 13.75 1.33
N TRP A 82 -14.22 13.18 2.03
CA TRP A 82 -14.12 11.83 2.64
C TRP A 82 -14.61 10.69 1.74
N GLY A 83 -15.11 11.00 0.58
CA GLY A 83 -15.78 10.05 -0.31
C GLY A 83 -17.29 10.23 -0.36
N HIS A 84 -17.92 9.55 -1.32
CA HIS A 84 -19.38 9.62 -1.51
C HIS A 84 -20.09 9.03 -0.27
N PRO A 85 -21.10 9.71 0.30
CA PRO A 85 -21.77 9.25 1.52
C PRO A 85 -22.31 7.81 1.40
N GLU A 86 -23.04 7.50 0.34
CA GLU A 86 -23.62 6.18 0.12
C GLU A 86 -22.56 5.07 0.02
N LEU A 87 -21.38 5.35 -0.56
CA LEU A 87 -20.27 4.40 -0.59
C LEU A 87 -19.70 4.17 0.81
N ARG A 88 -19.54 5.23 1.60
CA ARG A 88 -19.05 5.12 2.99
C ARG A 88 -20.04 4.33 3.85
N ASP A 89 -21.34 4.58 3.70
CA ASP A 89 -22.41 3.83 4.37
C ASP A 89 -22.34 2.33 3.98
N ALA A 90 -22.22 2.03 2.69
CA ALA A 90 -22.09 0.64 2.21
C ALA A 90 -20.84 -0.07 2.75
N ILE A 91 -19.70 0.63 2.86
CA ILE A 91 -18.49 0.08 3.49
C ILE A 91 -18.75 -0.23 4.96
N VAL A 92 -19.36 0.69 5.69
CA VAL A 92 -19.73 0.50 7.10
C VAL A 92 -20.64 -0.70 7.27
N ASP A 93 -21.70 -0.81 6.48
CA ASP A 93 -22.63 -1.93 6.51
C ASP A 93 -21.95 -3.26 6.22
N PHE A 94 -21.04 -3.28 5.24
CA PHE A 94 -20.26 -4.47 4.91
C PHE A 94 -19.41 -4.93 6.10
N TYR A 95 -18.56 -4.05 6.66
CA TYR A 95 -17.68 -4.42 7.76
C TYR A 95 -18.44 -4.78 9.05
N ASN A 96 -19.48 -4.02 9.39
CA ASN A 96 -20.28 -4.30 10.58
C ASN A 96 -21.05 -5.61 10.46
N SER A 97 -21.60 -5.93 9.28
CA SER A 97 -22.33 -7.18 9.07
C SER A 97 -21.41 -8.40 8.98
N ARG A 98 -20.25 -8.26 8.34
CA ARG A 98 -19.34 -9.37 8.10
C ARG A 98 -18.47 -9.71 9.30
N TYR A 99 -17.97 -8.71 9.99
CA TYR A 99 -17.00 -8.87 11.08
C TYR A 99 -17.53 -8.50 12.46
N GLY A 100 -18.78 -8.04 12.55
CA GLY A 100 -19.35 -7.60 13.81
C GLY A 100 -18.69 -6.34 14.37
N SER A 101 -18.07 -5.54 13.52
CA SER A 101 -17.48 -4.27 13.94
C SER A 101 -18.58 -3.25 14.28
N THR A 102 -18.18 -2.12 14.84
CA THR A 102 -19.09 -1.02 15.22
C THR A 102 -18.60 0.31 14.65
N ILE A 103 -18.00 0.25 13.45
CA ILE A 103 -17.55 1.47 12.78
C ILE A 103 -18.72 2.29 12.26
N THR A 104 -18.45 3.58 12.07
CA THR A 104 -19.41 4.56 11.53
C THR A 104 -18.81 5.23 10.29
N PRO A 105 -19.59 5.96 9.50
CA PRO A 105 -19.05 6.67 8.35
C PRO A 105 -17.89 7.63 8.66
N GLU A 106 -17.79 8.15 9.89
CA GLU A 106 -16.68 8.98 10.34
C GLU A 106 -15.35 8.23 10.42
N ASN A 107 -15.39 6.89 10.49
CA ASN A 107 -14.20 6.03 10.49
C ASN A 107 -13.76 5.67 9.06
N VAL A 108 -14.48 6.10 8.02
CA VAL A 108 -14.22 5.74 6.63
C VAL A 108 -13.82 6.95 5.80
N MET A 109 -12.70 6.84 5.12
CA MET A 109 -12.22 7.80 4.13
C MET A 109 -11.87 7.07 2.84
N VAL A 110 -12.38 7.54 1.71
CA VAL A 110 -12.18 6.91 0.40
C VAL A 110 -11.13 7.69 -0.39
N PHE A 111 -10.15 6.97 -0.92
CA PHE A 111 -9.10 7.50 -1.77
C PHE A 111 -9.18 6.90 -3.18
N ALA A 112 -8.56 7.54 -4.14
CA ALA A 112 -8.41 7.01 -5.50
C ALA A 112 -7.32 5.93 -5.56
N GLY A 113 -7.47 4.87 -4.75
CA GLY A 113 -6.54 3.76 -4.58
C GLY A 113 -5.81 3.76 -3.24
N GLY A 114 -5.23 2.60 -2.86
CA GLY A 114 -4.54 2.43 -1.57
C GLY A 114 -3.28 3.29 -1.45
N ARG A 115 -2.48 3.39 -2.51
CA ARG A 115 -1.24 4.18 -2.49
C ARG A 115 -1.44 5.65 -2.09
N PRO A 116 -2.39 6.42 -2.64
CA PRO A 116 -2.70 7.77 -2.17
C PRO A 116 -3.13 7.83 -0.70
N GLY A 117 -3.87 6.82 -0.23
CA GLY A 117 -4.27 6.72 1.17
C GLY A 117 -3.07 6.56 2.10
N ILE A 118 -2.19 5.60 1.80
CA ILE A 118 -0.96 5.34 2.56
C ILE A 118 -0.05 6.57 2.54
N TYR A 119 0.16 7.16 1.35
CA TYR A 119 0.94 8.39 1.23
C TYR A 119 0.40 9.51 2.13
N THR A 120 -0.92 9.70 2.14
CA THR A 120 -1.55 10.71 2.99
C THR A 120 -1.29 10.45 4.46
N VAL A 121 -1.44 9.20 4.93
CA VAL A 121 -1.14 8.84 6.32
C VAL A 121 0.30 9.19 6.67
N MET A 122 1.28 8.78 5.84
CA MET A 122 2.70 9.05 6.08
C MET A 122 3.02 10.54 6.09
N ALA A 123 2.45 11.30 5.14
CA ALA A 123 2.66 12.75 5.05
C ALA A 123 2.11 13.54 6.25
N PHE A 124 1.20 12.97 7.03
CA PHE A 124 0.63 13.58 8.23
C PHE A 124 1.18 13.02 9.54
N LEU A 125 2.17 12.14 9.49
CA LEU A 125 2.82 11.66 10.72
C LEU A 125 3.59 12.79 11.40
N LYS A 126 3.61 12.74 12.71
CA LYS A 126 4.40 13.66 13.53
C LYS A 126 5.89 13.26 13.50
N GLU A 127 6.78 14.23 13.67
CA GLU A 127 8.24 14.03 13.66
C GLU A 127 8.75 12.94 14.63
N HIS A 128 8.02 12.68 15.72
CA HIS A 128 8.41 11.68 16.72
C HIS A 128 7.73 10.31 16.49
N VAL A 129 7.16 10.06 15.34
CA VAL A 129 6.67 8.74 14.94
C VAL A 129 7.73 8.04 14.10
N ARG A 130 8.13 6.85 14.51
CA ARG A 130 9.04 5.99 13.77
C ARG A 130 8.27 4.83 13.15
N VAL A 131 8.38 4.70 11.85
CA VAL A 131 7.75 3.59 11.12
C VAL A 131 8.61 2.34 11.23
N ARG A 132 7.98 1.19 11.44
CA ARG A 132 8.58 -0.14 11.36
C ARG A 132 8.01 -0.89 10.16
N ILE A 133 8.87 -1.37 9.28
CA ILE A 133 8.46 -2.06 8.06
C ILE A 133 9.28 -3.34 7.87
N GLY A 134 8.66 -4.39 7.37
CA GLY A 134 9.37 -5.61 7.02
C GLY A 134 10.48 -5.37 5.99
N SER A 135 11.61 -6.04 6.10
CA SER A 135 12.68 -5.94 5.09
C SER A 135 12.28 -6.53 3.73
N ILE A 136 11.21 -7.32 3.71
CA ILE A 136 10.55 -7.83 2.49
C ILE A 136 9.09 -7.41 2.58
N GLU A 137 8.74 -6.37 1.85
CA GLU A 137 7.39 -5.80 1.78
C GLU A 137 7.13 -5.21 0.40
N TRP A 138 5.91 -4.74 0.16
CA TRP A 138 5.58 -4.04 -1.08
C TRP A 138 6.49 -2.82 -1.29
N PRO A 139 7.27 -2.77 -2.38
CA PRO A 139 8.32 -1.75 -2.54
C PRO A 139 7.82 -0.31 -2.46
N ALA A 140 6.55 -0.07 -2.81
CA ALA A 140 5.99 1.28 -2.79
C ALA A 140 5.90 1.90 -1.38
N TYR A 141 5.97 1.11 -0.31
CA TYR A 141 6.08 1.70 1.03
C TYR A 141 7.39 2.47 1.18
N LEU A 142 8.51 1.92 0.71
CA LEU A 142 9.82 2.58 0.77
C LEU A 142 9.83 3.86 -0.09
N ASP A 143 9.19 3.83 -1.25
CA ASP A 143 9.03 5.01 -2.10
C ASP A 143 8.26 6.11 -1.37
N ILE A 144 7.14 5.76 -0.72
CA ILE A 144 6.32 6.70 0.04
C ILE A 144 7.09 7.27 1.22
N LEU A 145 7.75 6.42 2.01
CA LEU A 145 8.53 6.84 3.19
C LEU A 145 9.66 7.80 2.78
N THR A 146 10.33 7.52 1.65
CA THR A 146 11.35 8.41 1.10
C THR A 146 10.76 9.76 0.65
N GLN A 147 9.62 9.75 -0.04
CA GLN A 147 8.98 10.98 -0.53
C GLN A 147 8.42 11.86 0.60
N THR A 148 8.00 11.26 1.69
CA THR A 148 7.44 11.96 2.84
C THR A 148 8.49 12.31 3.90
N ASP A 149 9.76 12.00 3.65
CA ASP A 149 10.87 12.18 4.60
C ASP A 149 10.56 11.53 5.97
N THR A 150 9.92 10.37 5.94
CA THR A 150 9.49 9.66 7.14
C THR A 150 10.59 8.73 7.61
N GLU A 151 11.02 8.87 8.88
CA GLU A 151 11.99 7.95 9.50
C GLU A 151 11.40 6.53 9.64
N TYR A 152 12.15 5.54 9.21
CA TYR A 152 11.76 4.14 9.33
C TYR A 152 12.93 3.23 9.68
N GLU A 153 12.58 2.07 10.22
CA GLU A 153 13.51 0.97 10.47
C GLU A 153 12.92 -0.32 9.92
N THR A 154 13.79 -1.19 9.44
CA THR A 154 13.37 -2.48 8.88
C THR A 154 13.39 -3.58 9.94
N VAL A 155 12.33 -4.41 9.93
CA VAL A 155 12.25 -5.65 10.70
C VAL A 155 12.72 -6.79 9.80
N PRO A 156 13.73 -7.57 10.22
CA PRO A 156 14.35 -8.57 9.36
C PRO A 156 13.40 -9.74 9.01
N PHE A 157 13.27 -10.03 7.72
CA PHE A 157 12.69 -11.28 7.20
C PHE A 157 13.82 -12.22 6.85
N THR A 158 13.98 -13.29 7.59
CA THR A 158 15.09 -14.23 7.46
C THR A 158 14.59 -15.67 7.36
N LYS A 159 15.51 -16.58 6.99
CA LYS A 159 15.17 -18.01 7.01
C LYS A 159 14.91 -18.53 8.41
N GLU A 160 15.61 -17.96 9.39
CA GLU A 160 15.52 -18.35 10.79
C GLU A 160 14.15 -18.05 11.39
N ASN A 161 13.51 -16.93 10.98
CA ASN A 161 12.15 -16.60 11.39
C ASN A 161 11.10 -17.03 10.34
N GLY A 162 11.48 -17.88 9.36
CA GLY A 162 10.57 -18.38 8.33
C GLY A 162 10.00 -17.28 7.42
N PHE A 163 10.69 -16.16 7.27
CA PHE A 163 10.23 -14.95 6.61
C PHE A 163 8.92 -14.39 7.19
N HIS A 164 8.70 -14.63 8.49
CA HIS A 164 7.54 -14.19 9.24
C HIS A 164 7.99 -13.70 10.62
N PRO A 165 8.45 -12.44 10.73
CA PRO A 165 8.90 -11.89 12.01
C PRO A 165 7.80 -11.94 13.07
N ALA A 166 8.16 -12.19 14.31
CA ALA A 166 7.23 -12.14 15.42
C ALA A 166 6.65 -10.72 15.58
N ASN A 167 5.43 -10.61 16.07
CA ASN A 167 4.78 -9.33 16.32
C ASN A 167 5.62 -8.41 17.20
N SER A 168 6.29 -8.98 18.22
CA SER A 168 7.15 -8.24 19.14
C SER A 168 8.35 -7.56 18.49
N GLU A 169 8.83 -8.06 17.34
CA GLU A 169 9.95 -7.46 16.61
C GLU A 169 9.56 -6.10 16.00
N TYR A 170 8.30 -5.93 15.62
CA TYR A 170 7.78 -4.67 15.11
C TYR A 170 7.61 -3.60 16.20
N PHE A 171 7.45 -4.01 17.44
CA PHE A 171 7.28 -3.12 18.59
C PHE A 171 8.49 -3.09 19.53
N ASP A 172 9.63 -3.64 19.08
CA ASP A 172 10.87 -3.57 19.84
C ASP A 172 11.31 -2.11 20.02
N ARG A 173 11.50 -1.71 21.27
CA ARG A 173 11.91 -0.36 21.66
C ARG A 173 13.42 -0.23 21.92
N THR A 174 14.19 -1.26 21.60
CA THR A 174 15.66 -1.21 21.75
C THR A 174 16.22 -0.08 20.90
N GLY A 175 16.89 0.87 21.51
CA GLY A 175 17.47 2.05 20.81
C GLY A 175 16.46 3.14 20.42
N VAL A 176 15.18 2.99 20.77
CA VAL A 176 14.16 4.00 20.52
C VAL A 176 14.16 5.04 21.64
N SER A 177 14.23 6.33 21.29
CA SER A 177 14.23 7.42 22.24
C SER A 177 12.92 7.53 23.01
N GLU A 178 12.97 7.98 24.25
CA GLU A 178 11.78 8.26 25.04
C GLU A 178 10.88 9.28 24.32
N GLY A 179 9.58 9.06 24.36
CA GLY A 179 8.60 9.91 23.66
C GLY A 179 8.39 9.59 22.17
N THR A 180 9.20 8.69 21.58
CA THR A 180 9.00 8.23 20.21
C THR A 180 7.86 7.22 20.16
N SER A 181 6.92 7.43 19.24
CA SER A 181 5.86 6.48 18.92
C SER A 181 6.32 5.50 17.84
N LEU A 182 5.91 4.25 17.95
CA LEU A 182 6.17 3.21 16.93
C LEU A 182 4.91 2.97 16.11
N MET A 183 5.07 2.86 14.80
CA MET A 183 3.98 2.55 13.88
C MET A 183 4.45 1.49 12.85
N PRO A 184 4.23 0.21 13.12
CA PRO A 184 4.34 -0.81 12.09
C PRO A 184 3.45 -0.53 10.88
N VAL A 185 4.00 -0.82 9.69
CA VAL A 185 3.27 -0.88 8.42
C VAL A 185 3.39 -2.29 7.90
N ILE A 186 2.29 -2.99 7.85
CA ILE A 186 2.25 -4.43 7.57
C ILE A 186 1.15 -4.69 6.55
N SER A 187 1.48 -5.36 5.45
CA SER A 187 0.45 -5.94 4.58
C SER A 187 -0.05 -7.27 5.15
N ASN A 188 -1.36 -7.49 5.14
CA ASN A 188 -1.99 -8.70 5.67
C ASN A 188 -3.23 -9.10 4.86
N PRO A 189 -3.17 -10.11 3.99
CA PRO A 189 -2.02 -10.97 3.64
C PRO A 189 -0.80 -10.22 3.14
N GLN A 190 0.38 -10.72 3.49
CA GLN A 190 1.66 -10.08 3.25
C GLN A 190 2.08 -10.17 1.77
N ASN A 191 2.45 -9.06 1.19
CA ASN A 191 3.05 -8.99 -0.15
C ASN A 191 4.57 -8.79 -0.02
N PRO A 192 5.46 -9.71 -0.52
CA PRO A 192 5.13 -10.74 -1.51
C PRO A 192 5.03 -12.18 -0.95
N SER A 193 5.20 -12.41 0.35
CA SER A 193 5.31 -13.77 0.91
C SER A 193 4.00 -14.56 0.91
N GLY A 194 2.84 -13.88 0.87
CA GLY A 194 1.53 -14.49 1.00
C GLY A 194 1.18 -14.96 2.40
N GLN A 195 2.05 -14.73 3.38
CA GLN A 195 1.76 -15.10 4.76
C GLN A 195 0.67 -14.20 5.35
N THR A 196 -0.15 -14.79 6.21
CA THR A 196 -1.30 -14.10 6.80
C THR A 196 -1.26 -14.23 8.33
N ARG A 197 -1.32 -13.11 9.01
CA ARG A 197 -1.60 -13.07 10.44
C ARG A 197 -3.09 -13.18 10.66
N SER A 198 -3.51 -14.13 11.47
CA SER A 198 -4.92 -14.36 11.74
C SER A 198 -5.13 -14.87 13.18
N GLY A 199 -6.38 -14.98 13.61
CA GLY A 199 -6.73 -15.55 14.91
C GLY A 199 -6.02 -14.87 16.07
N GLU A 200 -5.31 -15.65 16.90
CA GLU A 200 -4.61 -15.16 18.08
C GLU A 200 -3.41 -14.27 17.74
N GLU A 201 -2.68 -14.61 16.70
CA GLU A 201 -1.52 -13.81 16.26
C GLU A 201 -1.93 -12.38 15.85
N LEU A 202 -3.04 -12.24 15.11
CA LEU A 202 -3.54 -10.93 14.74
C LEU A 202 -4.07 -10.16 15.98
N ARG A 203 -4.72 -10.83 16.92
CA ARG A 203 -5.15 -10.20 18.18
C ARG A 203 -3.97 -9.70 19.01
N GLU A 204 -2.90 -10.48 19.08
CA GLU A 204 -1.66 -10.07 19.74
C GLU A 204 -1.09 -8.82 19.10
N LEU A 205 -0.98 -8.80 17.75
CA LEU A 205 -0.49 -7.66 16.99
C LEU A 205 -1.29 -6.38 17.29
N ILE A 206 -2.62 -6.47 17.25
CA ILE A 206 -3.50 -5.33 17.54
C ILE A 206 -3.36 -4.92 19.01
N GLY A 207 -3.31 -5.88 19.95
CA GLY A 207 -3.10 -5.57 21.37
C GLY A 207 -1.78 -4.86 21.66
N MET A 208 -0.72 -5.14 20.89
CA MET A 208 0.54 -4.40 20.97
C MET A 208 0.40 -2.99 20.38
N ALA A 209 -0.36 -2.83 19.31
CA ALA A 209 -0.61 -1.52 18.69
C ALA A 209 -1.45 -0.60 19.58
N GLU A 210 -2.32 -1.15 20.43
CA GLU A 210 -3.15 -0.40 21.37
C GLU A 210 -2.38 0.14 22.58
N GLN A 211 -1.12 -0.33 22.78
CA GLN A 211 -0.33 0.18 23.91
C GLN A 211 0.06 1.67 23.70
N PRO A 212 0.15 2.45 24.78
CA PRO A 212 0.52 3.86 24.69
C PRO A 212 1.83 4.08 23.93
N GLY A 213 1.81 5.00 22.99
CA GLY A 213 2.95 5.29 22.13
C GLY A 213 3.15 4.28 20.98
N ASN A 214 2.17 3.44 20.70
CA ASN A 214 2.15 2.57 19.53
C ASN A 214 0.96 2.90 18.63
N GLY A 215 1.05 2.48 17.39
CA GLY A 215 0.00 2.50 16.39
C GLY A 215 0.27 1.41 15.38
N ILE A 216 -0.56 1.26 14.37
CA ILE A 216 -0.36 0.32 13.27
C ILE A 216 -1.08 0.80 12.01
N LEU A 217 -0.48 0.57 10.87
CA LEU A 217 -1.14 0.61 9.58
C LEU A 217 -1.16 -0.81 9.01
N LEU A 218 -2.35 -1.39 8.91
CA LEU A 218 -2.58 -2.65 8.20
C LEU A 218 -3.03 -2.35 6.77
N ASP A 219 -2.29 -2.87 5.80
CA ASP A 219 -2.68 -2.84 4.40
C ASP A 219 -3.34 -4.18 4.06
N GLU A 220 -4.64 -4.14 3.91
CA GLU A 220 -5.48 -5.31 3.68
C GLU A 220 -5.93 -5.40 2.21
N ALA A 221 -5.06 -4.99 1.27
CA ALA A 221 -5.34 -5.05 -0.17
C ALA A 221 -5.78 -6.44 -0.65
N TYR A 222 -5.40 -7.49 0.08
CA TYR A 222 -5.73 -8.88 -0.23
C TYR A 222 -6.70 -9.53 0.78
N GLU A 223 -7.40 -8.74 1.58
CA GLU A 223 -8.35 -9.21 2.60
C GLU A 223 -9.36 -10.25 2.07
N MET A 224 -9.79 -10.09 0.82
CA MET A 224 -10.81 -10.96 0.22
C MET A 224 -10.26 -12.21 -0.47
N PHE A 225 -8.94 -12.44 -0.44
CA PHE A 225 -8.28 -13.51 -1.18
C PHE A 225 -7.73 -14.65 -0.31
N HIS A 226 -8.15 -14.75 0.95
CA HIS A 226 -7.71 -15.83 1.86
C HIS A 226 -8.89 -16.45 2.63
#